data_915768a013ff5c1fd5d5487ce7487185
#
_entry.id   915768a013ff5c1fd5d5487ce7487185
#
_cell.length_a   1.000
_cell.length_b   1.000
_cell.length_c   1.000
_cell.angle_alpha   90.00
_cell.angle_beta   90.00
_cell.angle_gamma   90.00
#
_symmetry.space_group_name_H-M   'P 1'
#
loop_
_entity.id
_entity.type
_entity.pdbx_description
1 polymer ?
#
loop_
_entity_poly.entity_id
_entity_poly.type
_entity_poly.pdbx_seq_one_letter_code
_entity_poly.pdbx_strand_id
1 'polypeptide(L)'
;AGEQVLDLEWKVSRKRRQETDFAPVFTRMPGTPYPNMNGRDFDTGFVGTFRYEGTFTLKRAKDAEYWLGIPQAGDTARVFLNGQDLGYLAGFPGRTEITGALKDGENSLVIDVTNTLVWEIRDGASTHLQIEATGLLASPVIEKGERL
;
A
#
# COMPACT_ATOMS: atom_id res chain seq x y z
N ALA A 1 13.04 20.50 2.23
CA ALA A 1 12.57 19.17 1.90
C ALA A 1 11.09 19.23 1.57
N GLY A 2 10.72 18.73 0.42
CA GLY A 2 9.33 18.68 0.01
C GLY A 2 8.71 17.32 0.27
N GLU A 3 7.46 17.34 0.68
CA GLU A 3 6.66 16.14 0.80
C GLU A 3 5.45 16.26 -0.11
N GLN A 4 5.09 15.16 -0.77
CA GLN A 4 3.87 15.10 -1.55
C GLN A 4 3.04 13.92 -1.05
N VAL A 5 1.86 14.23 -0.53
CA VAL A 5 0.92 13.19 -0.09
C VAL A 5 0.22 12.64 -1.33
N LEU A 6 0.23 11.32 -1.47
CA LEU A 6 -0.41 10.64 -2.58
C LEU A 6 -1.83 10.24 -2.22
N ASP A 7 -2.69 11.24 -2.14
CA ASP A 7 -4.12 11.06 -1.91
C ASP A 7 -4.80 10.77 -3.25
N LEU A 8 -4.67 9.55 -3.71
CA LEU A 8 -4.99 9.16 -5.08
C LEU A 8 -6.36 8.50 -5.20
N GLU A 9 -6.87 8.49 -6.43
CA GLU A 9 -7.91 7.56 -6.80
C GLU A 9 -7.26 6.18 -6.93
N TRP A 10 -7.60 5.30 -6.02
CA TRP A 10 -7.05 3.94 -6.00
C TRP A 10 -8.08 2.95 -6.52
N LYS A 11 -7.71 2.19 -7.52
CA LYS A 11 -8.48 1.01 -7.92
C LYS A 11 -8.05 -0.13 -7.02
N VAL A 12 -8.97 -0.61 -6.20
CA VAL A 12 -8.67 -1.64 -5.21
C VAL A 12 -9.24 -2.97 -5.68
N SER A 13 -8.38 -3.96 -5.76
CA SER A 13 -8.73 -5.33 -6.10
C SER A 13 -8.17 -6.26 -5.04
N ARG A 14 -8.65 -7.50 -5.01
CA ARG A 14 -8.18 -8.47 -4.03
C ARG A 14 -8.01 -9.84 -4.65
N LYS A 15 -7.16 -10.63 -4.02
CA LYS A 15 -6.90 -12.00 -4.42
C LYS A 15 -6.68 -12.84 -3.17
N ARG A 16 -7.42 -13.93 -3.04
CA ARG A 16 -7.13 -14.92 -2.01
C ARG A 16 -5.85 -15.67 -2.38
N ARG A 17 -5.27 -16.29 -1.38
CA ARG A 17 -3.99 -16.98 -1.51
C ARG A 17 -3.95 -18.04 -2.61
N GLN A 18 -5.08 -18.76 -2.79
CA GLN A 18 -5.17 -19.81 -3.81
C GLN A 18 -5.58 -19.29 -5.19
N GLU A 19 -6.00 -18.06 -5.28
CA GLU A 19 -6.46 -17.49 -6.53
C GLU A 19 -5.29 -16.99 -7.38
N THR A 20 -5.47 -17.01 -8.69
CA THR A 20 -4.47 -16.52 -9.63
C THR A 20 -4.75 -15.09 -10.10
N ASP A 21 -6.01 -14.67 -10.03
CA ASP A 21 -6.44 -13.38 -10.56
C ASP A 21 -6.99 -12.48 -9.47
N PHE A 22 -6.76 -11.18 -9.61
CA PHE A 22 -7.35 -10.17 -8.74
C PHE A 22 -8.76 -9.85 -9.20
N ALA A 23 -9.68 -9.74 -8.24
CA ALA A 23 -11.06 -9.33 -8.50
C ALA A 23 -11.27 -7.90 -7.99
N PRO A 24 -11.92 -7.02 -8.77
CA PRO A 24 -12.19 -5.66 -8.32
C PRO A 24 -13.05 -5.63 -7.06
N VAL A 25 -12.74 -4.72 -6.14
CA VAL A 25 -13.51 -4.52 -4.92
C VAL A 25 -14.21 -3.16 -4.95
N PHE A 26 -13.44 -2.08 -5.09
CA PHE A 26 -13.98 -0.74 -5.15
C PHE A 26 -12.92 0.23 -5.66
N THR A 27 -13.35 1.46 -5.93
CA THR A 27 -12.44 2.57 -6.24
C THR A 27 -12.47 3.57 -5.09
N ARG A 28 -11.33 3.83 -4.50
CA ARG A 28 -11.21 4.82 -3.44
C ARG A 28 -10.93 6.18 -4.06
N MET A 29 -11.77 7.15 -3.75
CA MET A 29 -11.63 8.51 -4.28
C MET A 29 -10.75 9.37 -3.38
N PRO A 30 -10.01 10.37 -3.93
CA PRO A 30 -9.24 11.30 -3.12
C PRO A 30 -10.10 12.00 -2.07
N GLY A 31 -9.51 12.24 -0.90
CA GLY A 31 -10.20 12.91 0.20
C GLY A 31 -11.10 12.00 1.03
N THR A 32 -11.21 10.72 0.69
CA THR A 32 -12.02 9.77 1.45
C THR A 32 -11.14 8.95 2.39
N PRO A 33 -11.72 8.40 3.47
CA PRO A 33 -10.96 7.53 4.37
C PRO A 33 -10.46 6.27 3.66
N TYR A 34 -9.39 5.69 4.18
CA TYR A 34 -8.93 4.36 3.77
C TYR A 34 -9.66 3.33 4.63
N PRO A 35 -10.55 2.53 4.03
CA PRO A 35 -11.30 1.56 4.82
C PRO A 35 -10.40 0.44 5.29
N ASN A 36 -10.67 -0.04 6.50
CA ASN A 36 -10.11 -1.29 6.97
C ASN A 36 -10.74 -2.43 6.20
N MET A 37 -9.93 -3.11 5.37
CA MET A 37 -10.43 -4.17 4.49
C MET A 37 -10.82 -5.44 5.25
N ASN A 38 -10.58 -5.46 6.55
CA ASN A 38 -11.01 -6.53 7.44
C ASN A 38 -12.16 -6.08 8.34
N GLY A 39 -12.76 -4.95 8.03
CA GLY A 39 -13.84 -4.38 8.80
C GLY A 39 -15.21 -4.95 8.45
N ARG A 40 -16.22 -4.40 9.10
CA ARG A 40 -17.59 -4.88 9.05
C ARG A 40 -18.19 -4.91 7.67
N ASP A 41 -17.80 -3.98 6.80
CA ASP A 41 -18.36 -3.84 5.45
C ASP A 41 -17.62 -4.69 4.41
N PHE A 42 -16.62 -5.43 4.84
CA PHE A 42 -15.81 -6.27 3.98
C PHE A 42 -15.74 -7.69 4.56
N ASP A 43 -15.04 -8.56 3.84
CA ASP A 43 -14.92 -9.95 4.24
C ASP A 43 -14.01 -10.08 5.46
N THR A 44 -14.61 -10.13 6.65
CA THR A 44 -13.88 -10.32 7.90
C THR A 44 -13.19 -11.68 7.91
N GLY A 45 -11.88 -11.69 8.12
CA GLY A 45 -11.11 -12.92 8.08
C GLY A 45 -10.59 -13.27 6.70
N PHE A 46 -10.71 -12.37 5.74
CA PHE A 46 -10.08 -12.55 4.43
C PHE A 46 -8.56 -12.67 4.59
N VAL A 47 -7.99 -13.68 3.95
CA VAL A 47 -6.55 -13.90 3.90
C VAL A 47 -6.10 -13.84 2.46
N GLY A 48 -5.18 -12.94 2.16
CA GLY A 48 -4.70 -12.75 0.81
C GLY A 48 -4.08 -11.38 0.61
N THR A 49 -4.20 -10.87 -0.61
CA THR A 49 -3.58 -9.62 -1.01
C THR A 49 -4.62 -8.64 -1.53
N PHE A 50 -4.50 -7.39 -1.08
CA PHE A 50 -5.26 -6.26 -1.63
C PHE A 50 -4.32 -5.43 -2.47
N ARG A 51 -4.69 -5.22 -3.72
CA ARG A 51 -3.90 -4.44 -4.67
C ARG A 51 -4.50 -3.06 -4.85
N TYR A 52 -3.68 -2.05 -4.65
CA TYR A 52 -4.04 -0.65 -4.83
C TYR A 52 -3.29 -0.11 -6.05
N GLU A 53 -4.04 0.27 -7.09
CA GLU A 53 -3.46 0.79 -8.32
C GLU A 53 -3.88 2.25 -8.50
N GLY A 54 -2.91 3.12 -8.70
CA GLY A 54 -3.15 4.54 -8.91
C GLY A 54 -2.06 5.20 -9.72
N THR A 55 -2.31 6.42 -10.15
CA THR A 55 -1.34 7.24 -10.86
C THR A 55 -1.19 8.58 -10.18
N PHE A 56 -0.01 9.16 -10.30
CA PHE A 56 0.26 10.49 -9.79
C PHE A 56 1.20 11.22 -10.73
N THR A 57 1.18 12.53 -10.66
CA THR A 57 2.05 13.38 -11.44
C THR A 57 3.03 14.08 -10.51
N LEU A 58 4.29 14.09 -10.92
CA LEU A 58 5.34 14.70 -10.12
C LEU A 58 6.33 15.39 -11.03
N LYS A 59 6.73 16.60 -10.65
CA LYS A 59 7.82 17.30 -11.30
C LYS A 59 9.11 16.91 -10.63
N ARG A 60 9.91 16.10 -11.31
CA ARG A 60 11.14 15.58 -10.76
C ARG A 60 12.26 16.60 -10.79
N ALA A 61 12.87 16.85 -9.65
CA ALA A 61 14.06 17.70 -9.58
C ALA A 61 15.29 16.89 -9.97
N LYS A 62 16.22 17.57 -10.69
CA LYS A 62 17.49 16.99 -11.04
C LYS A 62 18.36 16.88 -9.78
N ASP A 63 19.10 15.79 -9.65
CA ASP A 63 20.02 15.56 -8.53
C ASP A 63 19.37 15.46 -7.15
N ALA A 64 18.09 15.08 -7.11
CA ALA A 64 17.40 14.81 -5.87
C ALA A 64 17.18 13.32 -5.68
N GLU A 65 17.13 12.89 -4.44
CA GLU A 65 16.70 11.54 -4.07
C GLU A 65 15.24 11.57 -3.67
N TYR A 66 14.53 10.51 -4.02
CA TYR A 66 13.12 10.39 -3.69
C TYR A 66 12.85 9.10 -2.95
N TRP A 67 12.01 9.20 -1.94
CA TRP A 67 11.60 8.08 -1.10
C TRP A 67 10.09 8.00 -1.06
N LEU A 68 9.56 6.79 -1.09
CA LEU A 68 8.13 6.56 -0.87
C LEU A 68 7.95 6.05 0.55
N GLY A 69 7.20 6.79 1.34
CA GLY A 69 6.82 6.40 2.68
C GLY A 69 5.40 5.87 2.72
N ILE A 70 5.19 4.78 3.45
CA ILE A 70 3.86 4.26 3.75
C ILE A 70 3.69 4.40 5.25
N PRO A 71 2.81 5.32 5.71
CA PRO A 71 2.65 5.55 7.15
C PRO A 71 2.02 4.37 7.85
N GLN A 72 1.06 3.72 7.23
CA GLN A 72 0.40 2.58 7.84
C GLN A 72 -0.27 1.69 6.82
N ALA A 73 -0.06 0.39 6.98
CA ALA A 73 -0.75 -0.65 6.22
C ALA A 73 -0.81 -1.90 7.09
N GLY A 74 -1.72 -2.81 6.77
CA GLY A 74 -1.83 -4.08 7.46
C GLY A 74 -0.80 -5.07 6.91
N ASP A 75 0.06 -5.57 7.77
CA ASP A 75 1.12 -6.57 7.59
C ASP A 75 2.25 -6.18 6.64
N THR A 76 2.22 -6.58 5.38
CA THR A 76 3.31 -6.28 4.45
C THR A 76 2.78 -5.55 3.23
N ALA A 77 3.60 -4.65 2.69
CA ALA A 77 3.29 -3.94 1.47
C ALA A 77 4.41 -4.15 0.46
N ARG A 78 4.06 -4.59 -0.73
CA ARG A 78 4.99 -4.70 -1.85
C ARG A 78 4.73 -3.57 -2.82
N VAL A 79 5.78 -2.86 -3.17
CA VAL A 79 5.67 -1.64 -3.96
C VAL A 79 6.19 -1.87 -5.37
N PHE A 80 5.36 -1.47 -6.36
CA PHE A 80 5.77 -1.45 -7.77
C PHE A 80 5.59 -0.03 -8.28
N LEU A 81 6.63 0.54 -8.84
CA LEU A 81 6.58 1.86 -9.45
C LEU A 81 6.97 1.75 -10.91
N ASN A 82 6.05 2.16 -11.79
CA ASN A 82 6.24 2.08 -13.25
C ASN A 82 6.63 0.67 -13.71
N GLY A 83 6.04 -0.34 -13.07
CA GLY A 83 6.29 -1.75 -13.39
C GLY A 83 7.52 -2.33 -12.73
N GLN A 84 8.29 -1.55 -11.99
CA GLN A 84 9.48 -2.02 -11.31
C GLN A 84 9.17 -2.42 -9.87
N ASP A 85 9.54 -3.64 -9.51
CA ASP A 85 9.36 -4.17 -8.15
C ASP A 85 10.41 -3.56 -7.22
N LEU A 86 9.96 -2.83 -6.22
CA LEU A 86 10.82 -2.16 -5.25
C LEU A 86 10.92 -2.91 -3.92
N GLY A 87 10.31 -4.10 -3.83
CA GLY A 87 10.41 -4.95 -2.67
C GLY A 87 9.30 -4.74 -1.66
N TYR A 88 9.51 -5.26 -0.46
CA TYR A 88 8.51 -5.30 0.61
C TYR A 88 8.84 -4.36 1.73
N LEU A 89 7.79 -3.79 2.33
CA LEU A 89 7.86 -3.09 3.61
C LEU A 89 7.04 -3.89 4.62
N ALA A 90 7.66 -4.24 5.75
CA ALA A 90 7.04 -5.08 6.77
C ALA A 90 6.83 -4.36 8.10
N GLY A 91 7.39 -3.19 8.26
CA GLY A 91 7.20 -2.35 9.45
C GLY A 91 6.69 -0.98 9.05
N PHE A 92 5.73 -0.43 9.79
CA PHE A 92 5.15 0.86 9.46
C PHE A 92 5.24 1.82 10.65
N PRO A 93 5.54 3.10 10.39
CA PRO A 93 5.84 3.67 9.07
C PRO A 93 7.12 3.10 8.47
N GLY A 94 7.08 2.87 7.15
CA GLY A 94 8.22 2.37 6.41
C GLY A 94 8.45 3.17 5.16
N ARG A 95 9.64 3.10 4.59
CA ARG A 95 9.94 3.79 3.35
C ARG A 95 10.91 3.01 2.47
N THR A 96 10.83 3.27 1.17
CA THR A 96 11.74 2.69 0.19
C THR A 96 12.19 3.77 -0.77
N GLU A 97 13.44 3.68 -1.23
CA GLU A 97 13.94 4.64 -2.22
C GLU A 97 13.34 4.35 -3.59
N ILE A 98 12.85 5.40 -4.25
CA ILE A 98 12.20 5.28 -5.54
C ILE A 98 12.91 6.06 -6.65
N THR A 99 14.05 6.63 -6.37
CA THR A 99 14.78 7.52 -7.29
C THR A 99 14.99 6.88 -8.66
N GLY A 100 15.38 5.60 -8.71
CA GLY A 100 15.68 4.92 -9.96
C GLY A 100 14.46 4.55 -10.79
N ALA A 101 13.28 4.46 -10.19
CA ALA A 101 12.04 4.07 -10.88
C ALA A 101 11.11 5.24 -11.16
N LEU A 102 11.34 6.38 -10.53
CA LEU A 102 10.48 7.55 -10.60
C LEU A 102 10.69 8.29 -11.93
N LYS A 103 9.59 8.66 -12.56
CA LYS A 103 9.61 9.45 -13.79
C LYS A 103 9.22 10.89 -13.51
N ASP A 104 9.70 11.80 -14.35
CA ASP A 104 9.16 13.16 -14.40
C ASP A 104 7.84 13.11 -15.16
N GLY A 105 6.80 13.65 -14.56
CA GLY A 105 5.45 13.60 -15.13
C GLY A 105 4.61 12.51 -14.48
N GLU A 106 3.91 11.72 -15.30
CA GLU A 106 2.98 10.69 -14.80
C GLU A 106 3.70 9.43 -14.38
N ASN A 107 3.34 8.93 -13.21
CA ASN A 107 3.87 7.69 -12.65
C ASN A 107 2.72 6.75 -12.30
N SER A 108 2.95 5.47 -12.51
CA SER A 108 2.01 4.41 -12.13
C SER A 108 2.52 3.72 -10.86
N LEU A 109 1.69 3.68 -9.84
CA LEU A 109 2.04 3.08 -8.55
C LEU A 109 1.09 1.95 -8.22
N VAL A 110 1.65 0.81 -7.85
CA VAL A 110 0.90 -0.35 -7.37
C VAL A 110 1.45 -0.73 -6.00
N ILE A 111 0.55 -0.88 -5.04
CA ILE A 111 0.90 -1.35 -3.71
C ILE A 111 0.05 -2.58 -3.39
N ASP A 112 0.72 -3.72 -3.20
CA ASP A 112 0.08 -4.97 -2.80
C ASP A 112 0.25 -5.15 -1.31
N VAL A 113 -0.85 -5.06 -0.58
CA VAL A 113 -0.88 -5.25 0.86
C VAL A 113 -1.36 -6.65 1.17
N THR A 114 -0.50 -7.45 1.78
CA THR A 114 -0.80 -8.83 2.11
C THR A 114 -0.95 -8.96 3.62
N ASN A 115 -2.05 -9.55 4.06
CA ASN A 115 -2.19 -9.89 5.46
C ASN A 115 -1.55 -11.25 5.75
N THR A 116 -1.01 -11.38 6.94
CA THR A 116 -0.30 -12.60 7.32
C THR A 116 -1.26 -13.67 7.81
N LEU A 117 -0.70 -14.87 8.00
CA LEU A 117 -1.43 -16.04 8.45
C LEU A 117 -1.71 -16.05 9.96
N VAL A 118 -1.43 -14.98 10.67
CA VAL A 118 -1.64 -14.91 12.11
C VAL A 118 -3.09 -15.26 12.49
N TRP A 119 -4.01 -14.92 11.63
CA TRP A 119 -5.42 -15.24 11.77
C TRP A 119 -5.73 -16.72 11.74
N GLU A 120 -5.02 -17.46 10.88
CA GLU A 120 -5.26 -18.87 10.66
C GLU A 120 -4.74 -19.73 11.81
N ILE A 121 -3.85 -19.14 12.64
CA ILE A 121 -3.24 -19.82 13.78
C ILE A 121 -3.98 -19.49 15.07
N ARG A 122 -5.19 -18.99 14.97
CA ARG A 122 -5.99 -18.69 16.13
C ARG A 122 -6.29 -19.95 16.89
N ASP A 123 -5.71 -20.11 18.06
CA ASP A 123 -6.13 -21.21 18.92
C ASP A 123 -7.46 -20.82 19.59
N GLY A 124 -8.26 -21.81 19.93
CA GLY A 124 -9.57 -21.59 20.51
C GLY A 124 -9.54 -20.98 21.92
N ALA A 125 -8.36 -20.82 22.52
CA ALA A 125 -8.21 -20.23 23.84
C ALA A 125 -8.01 -18.72 23.78
N SER A 126 -7.72 -18.18 22.63
CA SER A 126 -7.48 -16.74 22.47
C SER A 126 -8.74 -16.01 22.06
N THR A 127 -9.59 -15.76 23.05
CA THR A 127 -10.84 -15.03 22.79
C THR A 127 -10.65 -13.53 22.59
N HIS A 128 -9.44 -13.03 22.79
CA HIS A 128 -9.15 -11.59 22.75
C HIS A 128 -8.23 -11.16 21.63
N LEU A 129 -7.98 -12.01 20.64
CA LEU A 129 -7.20 -11.59 19.49
C LEU A 129 -7.94 -10.52 18.74
N GLN A 130 -7.42 -9.31 18.80
CA GLN A 130 -7.93 -8.23 17.98
C GLN A 130 -7.63 -8.53 16.52
N ILE A 131 -8.64 -8.38 15.69
CA ILE A 131 -8.45 -8.44 14.26
C ILE A 131 -7.72 -7.18 13.85
N GLU A 132 -6.47 -7.32 13.44
CA GLU A 132 -5.71 -6.16 12.98
C GLU A 132 -6.31 -5.60 11.71
N ALA A 133 -6.21 -4.28 11.56
CA ALA A 133 -6.67 -3.62 10.35
C ALA A 133 -5.86 -4.11 9.15
N THR A 134 -6.51 -4.32 8.03
CA THR A 134 -5.92 -4.85 6.81
C THR A 134 -6.09 -3.86 5.67
N GLY A 135 -5.14 -3.87 4.76
CA GLY A 135 -5.10 -3.00 3.60
C GLY A 135 -4.24 -1.77 3.83
N LEU A 136 -4.26 -0.87 2.86
CA LEU A 136 -3.59 0.41 2.97
C LEU A 136 -4.45 1.32 3.85
N LEU A 137 -3.88 1.87 4.91
CA LEU A 137 -4.63 2.58 5.93
C LEU A 137 -4.39 4.09 5.95
N ALA A 138 -3.44 4.56 5.17
CA ALA A 138 -3.14 5.98 5.03
C ALA A 138 -2.51 6.24 3.67
N SER A 139 -2.59 7.48 3.21
CA SER A 139 -1.98 7.87 1.95
C SER A 139 -0.47 7.72 2.00
N PRO A 140 0.15 7.10 0.98
CA PRO A 140 1.60 7.14 0.85
C PRO A 140 2.10 8.57 0.68
N VAL A 141 3.36 8.79 1.01
CA VAL A 141 3.98 10.11 0.92
C VAL A 141 5.29 10.00 0.15
N ILE A 142 5.50 10.90 -0.80
CA ILE A 142 6.80 11.02 -1.46
C ILE A 142 7.61 12.07 -0.72
N GLU A 143 8.80 11.68 -0.28
CA GLU A 143 9.77 12.57 0.35
C GLU A 143 10.90 12.84 -0.62
N LYS A 144 11.29 14.11 -0.72
CA LYS A 144 12.40 14.53 -1.53
C LYS A 144 13.57 14.90 -0.64
N GLY A 145 14.72 14.28 -0.88
CA GLY A 145 15.97 14.63 -0.22
C GLY A 145 16.95 15.22 -1.22
N GLU A 146 17.86 16.06 -0.74
CA GLU A 146 18.93 16.57 -1.57
C GLU A 146 20.15 15.66 -1.45
N ARG A 147 20.77 15.36 -2.59
CA ARG A 147 22.04 14.68 -2.60
C ARG A 147 23.14 15.64 -2.19
N LEU A 148 23.84 15.28 -1.15
CA LEU A 148 25.01 16.02 -0.73
C LEU A 148 26.24 15.60 -1.53
#